data_476529837cd6d325209babfbd66e3d15
#
_entry.id   476529837cd6d325209babfbd66e3d15
#
_cell.length_a   1.000
_cell.length_b   1.000
_cell.length_c   1.000
_cell.angle_alpha   90.00
_cell.angle_beta   90.00
_cell.angle_gamma   90.00
#
_symmetry.space_group_name_H-M   'P 1'
#
loop_
_entity.id
_entity.type
_entity.pdbx_description
1 polymer ?
#
loop_
_entity_poly.entity_id
_entity_poly.type
_entity_poly.pdbx_seq_one_letter_code
_entity_poly.pdbx_strand_id
1 'polypeptide(L)'
;MISDQIKTGVDRAPHRSLLYALGLTEEELSRPLIAVVSAQSDIIPGHVHLDKIAEAVKAGVYAAGGTPVVVPAIGVCDGIVMGHKGMHYSLASRELIADSVETLLTAHCFDGAVLIPNCDKIVPGMLMGAIRVNIPALVCSGGPMLAGHVGGKKTSLSQMFEAVGAYQAGKLDDAGLRKCEQSSCPSCGSCSGMYTANSMNCLCEALGMALPGNGSIPAPVSARIQFAKHSGMKVMELVEKNIRPRDIVTAEAFHNAITVDMALGCSTNTSLHIPAIAHEAGLTIDLKQFNEISEKTPNLCHLAPAGEHFMEELDEAGGVSAVMKELADAGLLHTELPTVTGYTVGENIAHADNRDPEVIRPLDKPYSATGGLAFLFGNIARNGCVVKRSAVAPEMRVHSCTARVFEGEEAAVKAIFGGEIRKGDIVVILYEGPKGGPGMREMLVPTSALAGMGLDKDVALITDGRFSGASRGASIGHVSPEAAAGGEIGLLRDGDIIDIDMDKYTINARVTDEEFACRRAEQKPHESWVKNGWLARYQRMVSSADEGAVLK
;
A
#
# COMPACT_ATOMS: atom_id res chain seq x y z
N MET A 1 6.59 -31.07 -14.23
CA MET A 1 6.05 -29.70 -14.36
C MET A 1 4.55 -29.72 -14.05
N ILE A 2 4.01 -28.67 -13.47
CA ILE A 2 2.56 -28.55 -13.23
C ILE A 2 1.84 -28.52 -14.58
N SER A 3 2.41 -27.80 -15.56
CA SER A 3 1.88 -27.66 -16.91
C SER A 3 1.84 -28.97 -17.71
N ASP A 4 2.49 -30.05 -17.28
CA ASP A 4 2.35 -31.36 -17.89
C ASP A 4 0.90 -31.87 -17.89
N GLN A 5 0.08 -31.41 -16.95
CA GLN A 5 -1.36 -31.71 -16.89
C GLN A 5 -2.13 -31.29 -18.16
N ILE A 6 -1.63 -30.32 -18.91
CA ILE A 6 -2.24 -29.83 -20.16
C ILE A 6 -1.37 -30.09 -21.40
N LYS A 7 -0.12 -30.56 -21.23
CA LYS A 7 0.84 -30.74 -22.33
C LYS A 7 1.17 -32.21 -22.63
N THR A 8 1.16 -33.10 -21.63
CA THR A 8 1.76 -34.43 -21.74
C THR A 8 0.70 -35.52 -21.85
N GLY A 9 0.95 -36.52 -22.69
CA GLY A 9 0.08 -37.69 -22.89
C GLY A 9 -0.88 -37.56 -24.11
N VAL A 10 -1.41 -38.70 -24.56
CA VAL A 10 -2.30 -38.77 -25.72
C VAL A 10 -3.61 -38.05 -25.43
N ASP A 11 -4.17 -38.19 -24.22
CA ASP A 11 -5.41 -37.55 -23.77
C ASP A 11 -5.34 -36.02 -23.76
N ARG A 12 -4.13 -35.45 -23.83
CA ARG A 12 -3.90 -34.01 -23.91
C ARG A 12 -3.69 -33.47 -25.32
N ALA A 13 -3.84 -34.30 -26.35
CA ALA A 13 -3.79 -33.83 -27.72
C ALA A 13 -4.78 -32.70 -28.05
N PRO A 14 -6.06 -32.71 -27.56
CA PRO A 14 -6.96 -31.57 -27.74
C PRO A 14 -6.44 -30.27 -27.08
N HIS A 15 -5.82 -30.35 -25.89
CA HIS A 15 -5.24 -29.19 -25.21
C HIS A 15 -4.06 -28.62 -26.00
N ARG A 16 -3.13 -29.50 -26.46
CA ARG A 16 -2.02 -29.07 -27.31
C ARG A 16 -2.46 -28.42 -28.61
N SER A 17 -3.57 -28.92 -29.21
CA SER A 17 -4.13 -28.29 -30.39
C SER A 17 -4.53 -26.82 -30.16
N LEU A 18 -5.06 -26.49 -28.96
CA LEU A 18 -5.36 -25.11 -28.57
C LEU A 18 -4.08 -24.31 -28.32
N LEU A 19 -3.06 -24.92 -27.70
CA LEU A 19 -1.77 -24.26 -27.48
C LEU A 19 -1.03 -23.98 -28.79
N TYR A 20 -1.10 -24.87 -29.78
CA TYR A 20 -0.60 -24.61 -31.14
C TYR A 20 -1.36 -23.48 -31.82
N ALA A 21 -2.67 -23.32 -31.58
CA ALA A 21 -3.45 -22.20 -32.09
C ALA A 21 -3.00 -20.82 -31.56
N LEU A 22 -2.28 -20.79 -30.40
CA LEU A 22 -1.62 -19.60 -29.89
C LEU A 22 -0.27 -19.30 -30.59
N GLY A 23 0.17 -20.18 -31.50
CA GLY A 23 1.45 -20.08 -32.19
C GLY A 23 2.62 -20.69 -31.44
N LEU A 24 2.39 -21.43 -30.33
CA LEU A 24 3.45 -22.11 -29.61
C LEU A 24 4.01 -23.27 -30.44
N THR A 25 5.33 -23.44 -30.39
CA THR A 25 6.02 -24.56 -31.08
C THR A 25 6.12 -25.79 -30.17
N GLU A 26 6.55 -26.92 -30.75
CA GLU A 26 6.79 -28.15 -29.99
C GLU A 26 7.87 -27.97 -28.94
N GLU A 27 8.92 -27.23 -29.27
CA GLU A 27 10.02 -26.90 -28.35
C GLU A 27 9.53 -26.03 -27.19
N GLU A 28 8.66 -25.04 -27.45
CA GLU A 28 8.06 -24.20 -26.41
C GLU A 28 7.13 -25.01 -25.51
N LEU A 29 6.38 -25.94 -26.04
CA LEU A 29 5.53 -26.85 -25.25
C LEU A 29 6.33 -27.82 -24.37
N SER A 30 7.57 -28.10 -24.73
CA SER A 30 8.46 -28.95 -23.90
C SER A 30 9.02 -28.24 -22.66
N ARG A 31 8.93 -26.90 -22.59
CA ARG A 31 9.51 -26.04 -21.53
C ARG A 31 8.50 -25.74 -20.43
N PRO A 32 8.96 -25.26 -19.24
CA PRO A 32 8.07 -24.73 -18.22
C PRO A 32 7.23 -23.57 -18.74
N LEU A 33 5.94 -23.57 -18.41
CA LEU A 33 4.98 -22.52 -18.79
C LEU A 33 4.93 -21.45 -17.68
N ILE A 34 5.33 -20.23 -18.01
CA ILE A 34 5.46 -19.13 -17.05
C ILE A 34 4.40 -18.07 -17.32
N ALA A 35 3.57 -17.79 -16.31
CA ALA A 35 2.64 -16.69 -16.36
C ALA A 35 3.37 -15.35 -16.18
N VAL A 36 3.18 -14.42 -17.09
CA VAL A 36 3.56 -13.01 -16.96
C VAL A 36 2.27 -12.26 -16.67
N VAL A 37 1.97 -12.10 -15.36
CA VAL A 37 0.72 -11.50 -14.90
C VAL A 37 0.85 -9.98 -14.92
N SER A 38 0.26 -9.32 -15.92
CA SER A 38 0.42 -7.88 -16.12
C SER A 38 -0.88 -7.12 -15.85
N ALA A 39 -0.79 -6.07 -15.04
CA ALA A 39 -1.88 -5.12 -14.85
C ALA A 39 -1.80 -3.90 -15.78
N GLN A 40 -1.25 -4.09 -16.99
CA GLN A 40 -1.19 -3.03 -18.00
C GLN A 40 -2.55 -2.39 -18.22
N SER A 41 -2.57 -1.05 -18.29
CA SER A 41 -3.78 -0.27 -18.47
C SER A 41 -3.45 1.14 -18.97
N ASP A 42 -4.15 1.60 -19.98
CA ASP A 42 -3.94 2.93 -20.58
C ASP A 42 -4.49 4.07 -19.71
N ILE A 43 -5.40 3.77 -18.76
CA ILE A 43 -5.98 4.77 -17.85
C ILE A 43 -5.15 5.00 -16.58
N ILE A 44 -4.17 4.16 -16.28
CA ILE A 44 -3.38 4.24 -15.05
C ILE A 44 -1.97 4.71 -15.39
N PRO A 45 -1.53 5.92 -14.97
CA PRO A 45 -0.19 6.42 -15.29
C PRO A 45 0.94 5.47 -14.84
N GLY A 46 0.74 4.78 -13.72
CA GLY A 46 1.66 3.76 -13.21
C GLY A 46 1.70 2.48 -14.03
N HIS A 47 0.75 2.25 -14.93
CA HIS A 47 0.57 0.99 -15.65
C HIS A 47 0.67 1.13 -17.17
N VAL A 48 0.67 2.33 -17.72
CA VAL A 48 0.65 2.58 -19.16
C VAL A 48 1.85 1.96 -19.89
N HIS A 49 2.97 1.75 -19.21
CA HIS A 49 4.22 1.19 -19.75
C HIS A 49 4.45 -0.28 -19.37
N LEU A 50 3.54 -0.92 -18.65
CA LEU A 50 3.73 -2.30 -18.20
C LEU A 50 3.74 -3.33 -19.33
N ASP A 51 3.26 -2.98 -20.51
CA ASP A 51 3.47 -3.75 -21.74
C ASP A 51 4.96 -3.94 -22.04
N LYS A 52 5.77 -2.88 -21.92
CA LYS A 52 7.23 -2.92 -22.14
C LYS A 52 7.94 -3.73 -21.06
N ILE A 53 7.48 -3.62 -19.81
CA ILE A 53 7.98 -4.44 -18.70
C ILE A 53 7.66 -5.92 -18.96
N ALA A 54 6.42 -6.25 -19.38
CA ALA A 54 6.01 -7.61 -19.70
C ALA A 54 6.86 -8.21 -20.84
N GLU A 55 7.11 -7.44 -21.92
CA GLU A 55 7.99 -7.90 -23.02
C GLU A 55 9.44 -8.12 -22.55
N ALA A 56 9.95 -7.29 -21.65
CA ALA A 56 11.29 -7.48 -21.07
C ALA A 56 11.34 -8.74 -20.19
N VAL A 57 10.31 -8.99 -19.36
CA VAL A 57 10.19 -10.23 -18.56
C VAL A 57 10.14 -11.45 -19.47
N LYS A 58 9.32 -11.42 -20.54
CA LYS A 58 9.25 -12.52 -21.54
C LYS A 58 10.61 -12.81 -22.15
N ALA A 59 11.35 -11.76 -22.53
CA ALA A 59 12.70 -11.93 -23.08
C ALA A 59 13.62 -12.63 -22.06
N GLY A 60 13.52 -12.31 -20.76
CA GLY A 60 14.26 -12.98 -19.70
C GLY A 60 13.87 -14.46 -19.54
N VAL A 61 12.57 -14.78 -19.56
CA VAL A 61 12.05 -16.15 -19.45
C VAL A 61 12.52 -16.99 -20.64
N TYR A 62 12.41 -16.46 -21.88
CA TYR A 62 12.91 -17.17 -23.07
C TYR A 62 14.42 -17.41 -23.00
N ALA A 63 15.20 -16.40 -22.59
CA ALA A 63 16.65 -16.53 -22.46
C ALA A 63 17.06 -17.62 -21.46
N ALA A 64 16.23 -17.86 -20.43
CA ALA A 64 16.45 -18.89 -19.41
C ALA A 64 15.74 -20.23 -19.72
N GLY A 65 15.18 -20.39 -20.93
CA GLY A 65 14.64 -21.67 -21.40
C GLY A 65 13.20 -21.97 -20.97
N GLY A 66 12.42 -20.96 -20.58
CA GLY A 66 10.97 -21.06 -20.30
C GLY A 66 10.10 -20.62 -21.47
N THR A 67 8.79 -20.85 -21.35
CA THR A 67 7.77 -20.37 -22.29
C THR A 67 6.85 -19.38 -21.57
N PRO A 68 7.00 -18.07 -21.78
CA PRO A 68 6.19 -17.04 -21.12
C PRO A 68 4.86 -16.83 -21.83
N VAL A 69 3.79 -16.67 -21.04
CA VAL A 69 2.46 -16.30 -21.52
C VAL A 69 1.96 -15.11 -20.70
N VAL A 70 1.61 -14.00 -21.38
CA VAL A 70 1.03 -12.84 -20.72
C VAL A 70 -0.42 -13.13 -20.36
N VAL A 71 -0.78 -12.90 -19.10
CA VAL A 71 -2.15 -12.98 -18.60
C VAL A 71 -2.53 -11.67 -17.90
N PRO A 72 -3.79 -11.21 -18.04
CA PRO A 72 -4.18 -9.91 -17.51
C PRO A 72 -4.51 -9.94 -16.02
N ALA A 73 -4.29 -8.81 -15.36
CA ALA A 73 -4.94 -8.45 -14.11
C ALA A 73 -5.56 -7.07 -14.26
N ILE A 74 -6.62 -6.80 -13.49
CA ILE A 74 -7.23 -5.48 -13.46
C ILE A 74 -6.45 -4.52 -12.55
N GLY A 75 -6.72 -3.22 -12.67
CA GLY A 75 -6.21 -2.20 -11.76
C GLY A 75 -7.18 -1.02 -11.64
N VAL A 76 -7.13 -0.35 -10.49
CA VAL A 76 -7.80 0.92 -10.23
C VAL A 76 -6.73 1.93 -9.80
N CYS A 77 -6.74 3.13 -10.38
CA CYS A 77 -5.81 4.20 -10.01
C CYS A 77 -6.41 5.05 -8.89
N ASP A 78 -5.86 4.95 -7.68
CA ASP A 78 -6.33 5.69 -6.52
C ASP A 78 -6.33 7.21 -6.77
N GLY A 79 -5.32 7.74 -7.44
CA GLY A 79 -5.24 9.17 -7.76
C GLY A 79 -6.38 9.65 -8.66
N ILE A 80 -6.76 8.88 -9.68
CA ILE A 80 -7.86 9.24 -10.60
C ILE A 80 -9.23 9.11 -9.94
N VAL A 81 -9.40 8.13 -9.04
CA VAL A 81 -10.69 7.90 -8.39
C VAL A 81 -10.85 8.66 -7.07
N MET A 82 -9.85 9.42 -6.63
CA MET A 82 -9.88 10.22 -5.41
C MET A 82 -11.02 11.26 -5.45
N GLY A 83 -11.75 11.39 -4.33
CA GLY A 83 -12.79 12.41 -4.17
C GLY A 83 -14.12 12.12 -4.88
N HIS A 84 -14.33 10.92 -5.40
CA HIS A 84 -15.64 10.51 -5.95
C HIS A 84 -15.93 9.03 -5.67
N LYS A 85 -17.15 8.57 -6.03
CA LYS A 85 -17.64 7.20 -5.75
C LYS A 85 -16.72 6.07 -6.27
N GLY A 86 -15.88 6.33 -7.24
CA GLY A 86 -14.89 5.36 -7.76
C GLY A 86 -13.91 4.89 -6.69
N MET A 87 -13.63 5.72 -5.68
CA MET A 87 -12.66 5.40 -4.63
C MET A 87 -13.08 4.19 -3.76
N HIS A 88 -14.38 3.90 -3.64
CA HIS A 88 -14.88 2.70 -2.98
C HIS A 88 -14.45 1.40 -3.68
N TYR A 89 -14.12 1.45 -4.97
CA TYR A 89 -13.67 0.29 -5.73
C TYR A 89 -12.17 0.02 -5.58
N SER A 90 -11.40 0.99 -5.10
CA SER A 90 -9.94 0.86 -4.98
C SER A 90 -9.55 -0.31 -4.08
N LEU A 91 -9.82 -0.25 -2.77
CA LEU A 91 -9.46 -1.35 -1.86
C LEU A 91 -10.20 -2.65 -2.21
N ALA A 92 -11.47 -2.58 -2.56
CA ALA A 92 -12.26 -3.75 -2.94
C ALA A 92 -11.68 -4.48 -4.17
N SER A 93 -10.97 -3.77 -5.08
CA SER A 93 -10.32 -4.40 -6.24
C SER A 93 -9.14 -5.30 -5.85
N ARG A 94 -8.50 -5.10 -4.68
CA ARG A 94 -7.41 -5.95 -4.18
C ARG A 94 -7.83 -7.41 -4.11
N GLU A 95 -9.02 -7.67 -3.59
CA GLU A 95 -9.58 -9.02 -3.46
C GLU A 95 -9.91 -9.63 -4.83
N LEU A 96 -10.52 -8.86 -5.72
CA LEU A 96 -10.77 -9.31 -7.11
C LEU A 96 -9.48 -9.65 -7.86
N ILE A 97 -8.42 -8.87 -7.63
CA ILE A 97 -7.11 -9.14 -8.23
C ILE A 97 -6.55 -10.46 -7.70
N ALA A 98 -6.59 -10.67 -6.37
CA ALA A 98 -6.13 -11.92 -5.76
C ALA A 98 -6.89 -13.13 -6.30
N ASP A 99 -8.22 -13.07 -6.35
CA ASP A 99 -9.10 -14.12 -6.88
C ASP A 99 -8.85 -14.39 -8.37
N SER A 100 -8.64 -13.33 -9.17
CA SER A 100 -8.39 -13.48 -10.61
C SER A 100 -7.01 -14.11 -10.88
N VAL A 101 -5.99 -13.71 -10.13
CA VAL A 101 -4.63 -14.28 -10.23
C VAL A 101 -4.66 -15.76 -9.86
N GLU A 102 -5.27 -16.10 -8.72
CA GLU A 102 -5.45 -17.49 -8.30
C GLU A 102 -6.17 -18.32 -9.38
N THR A 103 -7.29 -17.80 -9.88
CA THR A 103 -8.10 -18.47 -10.89
C THR A 103 -7.30 -18.75 -12.16
N LEU A 104 -6.59 -17.72 -12.69
CA LEU A 104 -5.83 -17.85 -13.93
C LEU A 104 -4.65 -18.81 -13.80
N LEU A 105 -3.87 -18.69 -12.73
CA LEU A 105 -2.69 -19.51 -12.51
C LEU A 105 -3.04 -20.99 -12.30
N THR A 106 -4.09 -21.24 -11.51
CA THR A 106 -4.53 -22.60 -11.17
C THR A 106 -5.20 -23.28 -12.36
N ALA A 107 -6.15 -22.60 -13.02
CA ALA A 107 -6.92 -23.19 -14.11
C ALA A 107 -6.05 -23.55 -15.33
N HIS A 108 -4.99 -22.79 -15.60
CA HIS A 108 -4.12 -23.01 -16.75
C HIS A 108 -2.81 -23.74 -16.41
N CYS A 109 -2.67 -24.23 -15.18
CA CYS A 109 -1.57 -25.10 -14.74
C CYS A 109 -0.18 -24.51 -15.00
N PHE A 110 0.06 -23.24 -14.66
CA PHE A 110 1.37 -22.61 -14.81
C PHE A 110 2.41 -23.22 -13.85
N ASP A 111 3.66 -23.28 -14.29
CA ASP A 111 4.80 -23.78 -13.50
C ASP A 111 5.41 -22.69 -12.61
N GLY A 112 5.27 -21.45 -12.99
CA GLY A 112 5.73 -20.27 -12.24
C GLY A 112 5.10 -18.98 -12.74
N ALA A 113 5.30 -17.89 -12.01
CA ALA A 113 4.70 -16.60 -12.34
C ALA A 113 5.64 -15.41 -12.06
N VAL A 114 5.63 -14.40 -12.95
CA VAL A 114 6.16 -13.07 -12.68
C VAL A 114 4.97 -12.11 -12.60
N LEU A 115 4.81 -11.46 -11.45
CA LEU A 115 3.73 -10.52 -11.19
C LEU A 115 4.20 -9.11 -11.52
N ILE A 116 3.46 -8.40 -12.38
CA ILE A 116 3.80 -7.06 -12.84
C ILE A 116 2.73 -6.05 -12.40
N PRO A 117 2.70 -5.70 -11.09
CA PRO A 117 1.89 -4.61 -10.57
C PRO A 117 2.65 -3.28 -10.63
N ASN A 118 1.99 -2.17 -10.27
CA ASN A 118 2.71 -0.94 -9.93
C ASN A 118 1.92 0.05 -9.06
N CYS A 119 0.62 -0.16 -8.82
CA CYS A 119 -0.22 0.79 -8.08
C CYS A 119 -0.75 0.16 -6.79
N ASP A 120 -1.35 1.00 -5.94
CA ASP A 120 -1.62 0.83 -4.52
C ASP A 120 -2.19 -0.53 -4.11
N LYS A 121 -3.28 -0.97 -4.75
CA LYS A 121 -4.00 -2.20 -4.36
C LYS A 121 -3.64 -3.39 -5.25
N ILE A 122 -2.99 -3.10 -6.38
CA ILE A 122 -2.58 -4.12 -7.34
C ILE A 122 -1.38 -4.91 -6.81
N VAL A 123 -0.41 -4.21 -6.19
CA VAL A 123 0.77 -4.86 -5.60
C VAL A 123 0.36 -5.90 -4.55
N PRO A 124 -0.37 -5.53 -3.47
CA PRO A 124 -0.79 -6.51 -2.48
C PRO A 124 -1.75 -7.56 -3.06
N GLY A 125 -2.68 -7.19 -3.95
CA GLY A 125 -3.63 -8.14 -4.53
C GLY A 125 -2.96 -9.24 -5.36
N MET A 126 -1.97 -8.89 -6.19
CA MET A 126 -1.20 -9.89 -6.93
C MET A 126 -0.36 -10.77 -6.01
N LEU A 127 0.26 -10.19 -4.99
CA LEU A 127 1.07 -10.96 -4.03
C LEU A 127 0.20 -11.93 -3.22
N MET A 128 -0.99 -11.50 -2.78
CA MET A 128 -1.99 -12.36 -2.14
C MET A 128 -2.34 -13.56 -3.02
N GLY A 129 -2.68 -13.33 -4.30
CA GLY A 129 -3.01 -14.39 -5.24
C GLY A 129 -1.85 -15.39 -5.47
N ALA A 130 -0.62 -14.89 -5.58
CA ALA A 130 0.56 -15.75 -5.73
C ALA A 130 0.82 -16.61 -4.48
N ILE A 131 0.63 -16.07 -3.28
CA ILE A 131 0.78 -16.81 -2.02
C ILE A 131 -0.30 -17.90 -1.88
N ARG A 132 -1.55 -17.63 -2.31
CA ARG A 132 -2.62 -18.64 -2.34
C ARG A 132 -2.26 -19.82 -3.22
N VAL A 133 -1.85 -19.54 -4.46
CA VAL A 133 -1.51 -20.58 -5.45
C VAL A 133 -0.22 -21.32 -5.04
N ASN A 134 0.72 -20.61 -4.47
CA ASN A 134 1.98 -21.12 -3.95
C ASN A 134 2.80 -21.93 -4.98
N ILE A 135 2.88 -21.42 -6.21
CA ILE A 135 3.86 -21.85 -7.21
C ILE A 135 5.04 -20.89 -7.22
N PRO A 136 6.23 -21.27 -7.73
CA PRO A 136 7.36 -20.36 -7.86
C PRO A 136 6.97 -19.02 -8.48
N ALA A 137 7.16 -17.92 -7.74
CA ALA A 137 6.72 -16.61 -8.20
C ALA A 137 7.57 -15.49 -7.60
N LEU A 138 7.63 -14.34 -8.30
CA LEU A 138 8.24 -13.10 -7.82
C LEU A 138 7.50 -11.87 -8.33
N VAL A 139 7.70 -10.73 -7.65
CA VAL A 139 7.18 -9.42 -8.04
C VAL A 139 8.21 -8.65 -8.86
N CYS A 140 7.76 -8.08 -9.97
CA CYS A 140 8.53 -7.18 -10.85
C CYS A 140 7.70 -5.92 -11.08
N SER A 141 7.85 -4.90 -10.24
CA SER A 141 7.07 -3.67 -10.37
C SER A 141 7.46 -2.83 -11.59
N GLY A 142 6.56 -1.93 -12.02
CA GLY A 142 6.85 -0.99 -13.09
C GLY A 142 7.78 0.16 -12.69
N GLY A 143 8.01 0.38 -11.39
CA GLY A 143 8.84 1.45 -10.83
C GLY A 143 8.12 2.79 -10.65
N PRO A 144 8.68 3.69 -9.82
CA PRO A 144 8.14 5.03 -9.56
C PRO A 144 8.36 5.98 -10.76
N MET A 145 7.45 6.95 -10.92
CA MET A 145 7.68 8.08 -11.83
C MET A 145 8.74 9.03 -11.27
N LEU A 146 9.29 9.86 -12.13
CA LEU A 146 10.15 10.96 -11.72
C LEU A 146 9.35 12.07 -11.03
N ALA A 147 9.99 12.85 -10.17
CA ALA A 147 9.39 14.05 -9.60
C ALA A 147 9.14 15.11 -10.68
N GLY A 148 8.03 15.81 -10.57
CA GLY A 148 7.75 16.97 -11.39
C GLY A 148 8.58 18.20 -10.98
N HIS A 149 8.56 19.26 -11.81
CA HIS A 149 9.25 20.49 -11.49
C HIS A 149 8.38 21.71 -11.81
N VAL A 150 8.13 22.53 -10.80
CA VAL A 150 7.38 23.80 -10.94
C VAL A 150 8.15 24.91 -10.23
N GLY A 151 8.49 25.98 -10.96
CA GLY A 151 9.20 27.12 -10.38
C GLY A 151 10.58 26.80 -9.79
N GLY A 152 11.27 25.78 -10.34
CA GLY A 152 12.59 25.35 -9.85
C GLY A 152 12.54 24.40 -8.63
N LYS A 153 11.35 24.05 -8.16
CA LYS A 153 11.16 23.10 -7.05
C LYS A 153 10.61 21.77 -7.56
N LYS A 154 11.01 20.68 -6.96
CA LYS A 154 10.41 19.36 -7.17
C LYS A 154 8.95 19.37 -6.70
N THR A 155 8.10 18.61 -7.37
CA THR A 155 6.67 18.52 -7.08
C THR A 155 6.13 17.12 -7.40
N SER A 156 4.93 16.81 -6.90
CA SER A 156 4.23 15.57 -7.15
C SER A 156 2.71 15.78 -7.13
N LEU A 157 1.95 14.71 -7.25
CA LEU A 157 0.49 14.76 -7.17
C LEU A 157 -0.02 15.38 -5.85
N SER A 158 0.68 15.21 -4.71
CA SER A 158 0.23 15.82 -3.44
C SER A 158 0.31 17.33 -3.46
N GLN A 159 1.38 17.91 -4.03
CA GLN A 159 1.50 19.36 -4.21
C GLN A 159 0.47 19.91 -5.20
N MET A 160 -0.06 19.06 -6.11
CA MET A 160 -1.16 19.45 -6.98
C MET A 160 -2.44 19.73 -6.19
N PHE A 161 -2.75 18.92 -5.16
CA PHE A 161 -3.87 19.21 -4.26
C PHE A 161 -3.66 20.51 -3.47
N GLU A 162 -2.43 20.79 -3.04
CA GLU A 162 -2.07 22.07 -2.41
C GLU A 162 -2.24 23.25 -3.39
N ALA A 163 -1.88 23.06 -4.67
CA ALA A 163 -2.06 24.08 -5.72
C ALA A 163 -3.54 24.40 -5.96
N VAL A 164 -4.42 23.40 -5.91
CA VAL A 164 -5.89 23.63 -5.96
C VAL A 164 -6.35 24.49 -4.79
N GLY A 165 -5.89 24.20 -3.57
CA GLY A 165 -6.19 25.04 -2.39
C GLY A 165 -5.67 26.48 -2.54
N ALA A 166 -4.45 26.66 -3.06
CA ALA A 166 -3.88 27.99 -3.32
C ALA A 166 -4.67 28.76 -4.39
N TYR A 167 -5.14 28.08 -5.43
CA TYR A 167 -6.02 28.66 -6.45
C TYR A 167 -7.37 29.12 -5.86
N GLN A 168 -8.02 28.28 -5.08
CA GLN A 168 -9.28 28.61 -4.39
C GLN A 168 -9.13 29.80 -3.42
N ALA A 169 -7.96 29.94 -2.80
CA ALA A 169 -7.60 31.06 -1.94
C ALA A 169 -7.15 32.31 -2.70
N GLY A 170 -7.19 32.31 -4.03
CA GLY A 170 -6.77 33.44 -4.88
C GLY A 170 -5.26 33.73 -4.87
N LYS A 171 -4.44 32.78 -4.41
CA LYS A 171 -2.97 32.88 -4.35
C LYS A 171 -2.30 32.39 -5.63
N LEU A 172 -3.02 31.69 -6.49
CA LEU A 172 -2.58 31.14 -7.76
C LEU A 172 -3.62 31.49 -8.83
N ASP A 173 -3.18 31.88 -10.02
CA ASP A 173 -4.05 32.16 -11.16
C ASP A 173 -4.22 30.90 -12.06
N ASP A 174 -5.09 31.02 -13.10
CA ASP A 174 -5.36 29.93 -14.04
C ASP A 174 -4.10 29.44 -14.76
N ALA A 175 -3.19 30.34 -15.10
CA ALA A 175 -1.94 29.99 -15.79
C ALA A 175 -1.00 29.21 -14.86
N GLY A 176 -0.90 29.64 -13.60
CA GLY A 176 -0.12 28.96 -12.57
C GLY A 176 -0.66 27.58 -12.26
N LEU A 177 -2.00 27.46 -12.09
CA LEU A 177 -2.65 26.15 -11.86
C LEU A 177 -2.38 25.20 -13.04
N ARG A 178 -2.61 25.63 -14.28
CA ARG A 178 -2.34 24.84 -15.48
C ARG A 178 -0.89 24.39 -15.59
N LYS A 179 0.05 25.24 -15.19
CA LYS A 179 1.48 24.88 -15.15
C LYS A 179 1.74 23.77 -14.15
N CYS A 180 1.12 23.82 -12.96
CA CYS A 180 1.21 22.76 -11.97
C CYS A 180 0.62 21.44 -12.50
N GLU A 181 -0.57 21.48 -13.11
CA GLU A 181 -1.22 20.31 -13.71
C GLU A 181 -0.32 19.58 -14.71
N GLN A 182 0.31 20.32 -15.62
CA GLN A 182 1.13 19.75 -16.69
C GLN A 182 2.51 19.27 -16.24
N SER A 183 2.96 19.67 -15.04
CA SER A 183 4.33 19.44 -14.61
C SER A 183 4.46 18.54 -13.39
N SER A 184 3.38 18.27 -12.65
CA SER A 184 3.46 17.52 -11.38
C SER A 184 3.67 16.03 -11.56
N CYS A 185 3.25 15.44 -12.69
CA CYS A 185 3.38 14.02 -13.01
C CYS A 185 4.04 13.86 -14.39
N PRO A 186 5.39 13.97 -14.49
CA PRO A 186 6.08 14.16 -15.78
C PRO A 186 6.33 12.87 -16.57
N SER A 187 6.16 11.69 -15.97
CA SER A 187 6.49 10.41 -16.62
C SER A 187 5.49 9.31 -16.26
N CYS A 188 5.59 8.16 -16.95
CA CYS A 188 4.96 6.93 -16.48
C CYS A 188 5.60 6.47 -15.16
N GLY A 189 4.94 5.59 -14.44
CA GLY A 189 5.36 5.04 -13.16
C GLY A 189 4.31 5.23 -12.06
N SER A 190 4.50 4.56 -10.93
CA SER A 190 3.75 4.84 -9.71
C SER A 190 4.06 6.26 -9.20
N CYS A 191 3.42 6.70 -8.12
CA CYS A 191 3.68 8.03 -7.57
C CYS A 191 5.19 8.28 -7.32
N SER A 192 5.64 9.54 -7.43
CA SER A 192 7.07 9.88 -7.22
C SER A 192 7.50 9.92 -5.74
N GLY A 193 6.55 9.91 -4.78
CA GLY A 193 6.84 9.91 -3.34
C GLY A 193 6.54 8.56 -2.67
N MET A 194 6.77 8.49 -1.35
CA MET A 194 6.51 7.30 -0.52
C MET A 194 5.03 7.21 -0.15
N TYR A 195 4.19 7.02 -1.17
CA TYR A 195 2.77 6.70 -1.03
C TYR A 195 2.58 5.18 -1.01
N THR A 196 1.33 4.71 -0.99
CA THR A 196 1.03 3.28 -0.81
C THR A 196 1.65 2.39 -1.88
N ALA A 197 1.63 2.80 -3.16
CA ALA A 197 2.22 2.03 -4.26
C ALA A 197 3.71 1.73 -4.02
N ASN A 198 4.49 2.77 -3.75
CA ASN A 198 5.94 2.65 -3.51
C ASN A 198 6.23 1.98 -2.17
N SER A 199 5.43 2.24 -1.12
CA SER A 199 5.53 1.50 0.13
C SER A 199 5.45 -0.01 -0.12
N MET A 200 4.41 -0.47 -0.80
CA MET A 200 4.24 -1.89 -1.08
C MET A 200 5.31 -2.46 -2.03
N ASN A 201 5.75 -1.69 -3.03
CA ASN A 201 6.85 -2.10 -3.91
C ASN A 201 8.18 -2.26 -3.16
N CYS A 202 8.50 -1.37 -2.21
CA CYS A 202 9.67 -1.49 -1.33
C CYS A 202 9.51 -2.68 -0.36
N LEU A 203 8.32 -2.87 0.21
CA LEU A 203 8.07 -3.98 1.12
C LEU A 203 8.11 -5.36 0.44
N CYS A 204 7.86 -5.46 -0.87
CA CYS A 204 8.13 -6.69 -1.62
C CYS A 204 9.61 -7.09 -1.60
N GLU A 205 10.55 -6.13 -1.60
CA GLU A 205 11.98 -6.41 -1.43
C GLU A 205 12.27 -6.89 0.00
N ALA A 206 11.80 -6.16 0.99
CA ALA A 206 12.02 -6.47 2.40
C ALA A 206 11.44 -7.83 2.81
N LEU A 207 10.29 -8.21 2.21
CA LEU A 207 9.65 -9.50 2.39
C LEU A 207 10.39 -10.65 1.65
N GLY A 208 11.35 -10.32 0.80
CA GLY A 208 12.10 -11.29 -0.01
C GLY A 208 11.39 -11.76 -1.28
N MET A 209 10.26 -11.14 -1.67
CA MET A 209 9.44 -11.52 -2.83
C MET A 209 9.77 -10.77 -4.12
N ALA A 210 10.74 -9.86 -4.09
CA ALA A 210 11.22 -9.13 -5.26
C ALA A 210 12.75 -9.05 -5.27
N LEU A 211 13.33 -8.81 -6.44
CA LEU A 211 14.77 -8.54 -6.56
C LEU A 211 15.09 -7.15 -5.98
N PRO A 212 16.31 -6.90 -5.49
CA PRO A 212 16.79 -5.57 -5.10
C PRO A 212 16.60 -4.54 -6.21
N GLY A 213 16.07 -3.36 -5.85
CA GLY A 213 15.74 -2.29 -6.78
C GLY A 213 14.29 -2.31 -7.29
N ASN A 214 13.48 -3.27 -6.85
CA ASN A 214 12.07 -3.34 -7.24
C ASN A 214 11.29 -2.06 -6.91
N GLY A 215 11.45 -1.54 -5.70
CA GLY A 215 10.69 -0.38 -5.22
C GLY A 215 11.27 0.95 -5.63
N SER A 216 12.57 1.05 -5.93
CA SER A 216 13.28 2.33 -6.08
C SER A 216 13.67 2.69 -7.50
N ILE A 217 14.09 1.74 -8.35
CA ILE A 217 14.51 2.05 -9.73
C ILE A 217 13.38 2.76 -10.48
N PRO A 218 13.56 4.00 -11.00
CA PRO A 218 12.52 4.73 -11.70
C PRO A 218 12.01 4.01 -12.97
N ALA A 219 10.73 4.22 -13.28
CA ALA A 219 10.07 3.59 -14.42
C ALA A 219 10.70 3.93 -15.80
N PRO A 220 11.11 5.20 -16.10
CA PRO A 220 11.56 5.58 -17.43
C PRO A 220 13.02 5.25 -17.73
N VAL A 221 13.80 4.74 -16.75
CA VAL A 221 15.23 4.48 -16.96
C VAL A 221 15.50 3.08 -17.52
N SER A 222 16.59 2.93 -18.27
CA SER A 222 16.97 1.64 -18.89
C SER A 222 17.23 0.51 -17.86
N ALA A 223 17.67 0.87 -16.65
CA ALA A 223 17.88 -0.07 -15.57
C ALA A 223 16.59 -0.83 -15.19
N ARG A 224 15.41 -0.19 -15.31
CA ARG A 224 14.11 -0.84 -15.09
C ARG A 224 13.84 -1.95 -16.09
N ILE A 225 14.21 -1.77 -17.36
CA ILE A 225 14.09 -2.82 -18.39
C ILE A 225 15.08 -3.97 -18.13
N GLN A 226 16.31 -3.67 -17.69
CA GLN A 226 17.27 -4.71 -17.30
C GLN A 226 16.77 -5.50 -16.09
N PHE A 227 16.23 -4.81 -15.08
CA PHE A 227 15.60 -5.41 -13.91
C PHE A 227 14.48 -6.38 -14.30
N ALA A 228 13.60 -5.99 -15.23
CA ALA A 228 12.51 -6.82 -15.72
C ALA A 228 13.02 -8.09 -16.44
N LYS A 229 14.07 -7.97 -17.25
CA LYS A 229 14.72 -9.15 -17.88
C LYS A 229 15.32 -10.09 -16.84
N HIS A 230 16.02 -9.54 -15.83
CA HIS A 230 16.56 -10.35 -14.75
C HIS A 230 15.47 -11.06 -13.94
N SER A 231 14.34 -10.40 -13.70
CA SER A 231 13.16 -11.01 -13.06
C SER A 231 12.64 -12.20 -13.87
N GLY A 232 12.57 -12.07 -15.20
CA GLY A 232 12.20 -13.17 -16.09
C GLY A 232 13.19 -14.33 -16.09
N MET A 233 14.49 -14.07 -15.98
CA MET A 233 15.47 -15.14 -15.82
C MET A 233 15.35 -15.80 -14.45
N LYS A 234 15.14 -15.03 -13.41
CA LYS A 234 15.12 -15.48 -12.02
C LYS A 234 13.94 -16.41 -11.72
N VAL A 235 12.75 -16.17 -12.28
CA VAL A 235 11.62 -17.09 -12.08
C VAL A 235 11.92 -18.50 -12.57
N MET A 236 12.76 -18.67 -13.59
CA MET A 236 13.17 -19.99 -14.08
C MET A 236 14.05 -20.74 -13.07
N GLU A 237 14.95 -20.04 -12.38
CA GLU A 237 15.73 -20.62 -11.28
C GLU A 237 14.81 -21.03 -10.11
N LEU A 238 13.78 -20.20 -9.80
CA LEU A 238 12.80 -20.55 -8.76
C LEU A 238 12.02 -21.82 -9.12
N VAL A 239 11.62 -21.97 -10.39
CA VAL A 239 10.94 -23.17 -10.89
C VAL A 239 11.85 -24.39 -10.79
N GLU A 240 13.12 -24.28 -11.22
CA GLU A 240 14.09 -25.37 -11.15
C GLU A 240 14.34 -25.83 -9.71
N LYS A 241 14.51 -24.86 -8.77
CA LYS A 241 14.77 -25.13 -7.36
C LYS A 241 13.50 -25.38 -6.55
N ASN A 242 12.31 -25.21 -7.15
CA ASN A 242 11.00 -25.29 -6.53
C ASN A 242 10.86 -24.37 -5.28
N ILE A 243 11.41 -23.16 -5.35
CA ILE A 243 11.28 -22.14 -4.30
C ILE A 243 9.95 -21.42 -4.48
N ARG A 244 9.09 -21.47 -3.49
CA ARG A 244 7.70 -20.99 -3.54
C ARG A 244 7.49 -19.81 -2.59
N PRO A 245 6.44 -18.97 -2.79
CA PRO A 245 6.16 -17.84 -1.92
C PRO A 245 6.09 -18.20 -0.43
N ARG A 246 5.43 -19.30 -0.04
CA ARG A 246 5.31 -19.70 1.38
C ARG A 246 6.60 -20.22 2.00
N ASP A 247 7.62 -20.51 1.20
CA ASP A 247 8.98 -20.84 1.71
C ASP A 247 9.73 -19.56 2.13
N ILE A 248 9.28 -18.39 1.66
CA ILE A 248 9.91 -17.08 1.86
C ILE A 248 9.12 -16.22 2.85
N VAL A 249 7.79 -16.14 2.70
CA VAL A 249 6.92 -15.25 3.50
C VAL A 249 6.60 -15.87 4.87
N THR A 250 7.59 -15.87 5.75
CA THR A 250 7.48 -16.36 7.15
C THR A 250 7.15 -15.21 8.10
N ALA A 251 6.89 -15.52 9.36
CA ALA A 251 6.66 -14.49 10.40
C ALA A 251 7.86 -13.54 10.54
N GLU A 252 9.09 -14.08 10.43
CA GLU A 252 10.33 -13.31 10.49
C GLU A 252 10.50 -12.43 9.23
N ALA A 253 10.05 -12.89 8.05
CA ALA A 253 10.04 -12.07 6.84
C ALA A 253 9.06 -10.90 6.97
N PHE A 254 7.90 -11.10 7.59
CA PHE A 254 6.99 -10.00 7.92
C PHE A 254 7.58 -9.06 8.97
N HIS A 255 8.33 -9.57 9.96
CA HIS A 255 9.08 -8.71 10.89
C HIS A 255 10.06 -7.80 10.12
N ASN A 256 10.83 -8.34 9.18
CA ASN A 256 11.72 -7.54 8.32
C ASN A 256 10.93 -6.48 7.52
N ALA A 257 9.81 -6.87 6.91
CA ALA A 257 8.98 -5.95 6.14
C ALA A 257 8.45 -4.79 7.01
N ILE A 258 7.95 -5.08 8.22
CA ILE A 258 7.46 -4.06 9.16
C ILE A 258 8.62 -3.17 9.64
N THR A 259 9.80 -3.73 9.89
CA THR A 259 10.99 -2.96 10.27
C THR A 259 11.37 -1.96 9.17
N VAL A 260 11.40 -2.40 7.91
CA VAL A 260 11.67 -1.52 6.77
C VAL A 260 10.56 -0.49 6.57
N ASP A 261 9.28 -0.86 6.78
CA ASP A 261 8.12 0.03 6.76
C ASP A 261 8.30 1.21 7.74
N MET A 262 8.71 0.90 8.98
CA MET A 262 8.97 1.89 10.03
C MET A 262 10.14 2.81 9.70
N ALA A 263 11.23 2.26 9.15
CA ALA A 263 12.44 3.02 8.81
C ALA A 263 12.22 3.96 7.61
N LEU A 264 11.49 3.52 6.59
CA LEU A 264 11.14 4.32 5.41
C LEU A 264 10.06 5.36 5.70
N GLY A 265 9.26 5.19 6.76
CA GLY A 265 8.08 6.02 7.04
C GLY A 265 7.01 5.88 5.95
N CYS A 266 6.64 4.65 5.65
CA CYS A 266 5.69 4.30 4.60
C CYS A 266 4.25 4.82 4.86
N SER A 267 3.34 4.44 4.00
CA SER A 267 1.91 4.80 4.09
C SER A 267 1.20 4.02 5.20
N THR A 268 0.22 4.64 5.87
CA THR A 268 -0.67 3.94 6.82
C THR A 268 -1.40 2.75 6.20
N ASN A 269 -1.57 2.71 4.88
CA ASN A 269 -2.19 1.59 4.17
C ASN A 269 -1.41 0.26 4.30
N THR A 270 -0.11 0.31 4.64
CA THR A 270 0.67 -0.92 4.89
C THR A 270 0.09 -1.72 6.06
N SER A 271 -0.50 -1.04 7.05
CA SER A 271 -1.20 -1.68 8.17
C SER A 271 -2.48 -2.46 7.79
N LEU A 272 -3.02 -2.25 6.58
CA LEU A 272 -4.06 -3.10 5.98
C LEU A 272 -3.46 -4.20 5.11
N HIS A 273 -2.42 -3.85 4.34
CA HIS A 273 -1.92 -4.78 3.31
C HIS A 273 -1.01 -5.85 3.88
N ILE A 274 -0.19 -5.54 4.89
CA ILE A 274 0.67 -6.53 5.55
C ILE A 274 -0.17 -7.62 6.23
N PRO A 275 -1.17 -7.33 7.08
CA PRO A 275 -2.06 -8.35 7.63
C PRO A 275 -2.82 -9.15 6.56
N ALA A 276 -3.26 -8.51 5.48
CA ALA A 276 -3.94 -9.20 4.39
C ALA A 276 -3.03 -10.19 3.65
N ILE A 277 -1.78 -9.82 3.38
CA ILE A 277 -0.79 -10.71 2.75
C ILE A 277 -0.42 -11.86 3.70
N ALA A 278 -0.25 -11.57 5.00
CA ALA A 278 0.03 -12.57 6.02
C ALA A 278 -1.11 -13.59 6.15
N HIS A 279 -2.36 -13.13 6.07
CA HIS A 279 -3.55 -14.00 6.06
C HIS A 279 -3.47 -15.06 4.96
N GLU A 280 -3.05 -14.69 3.75
CA GLU A 280 -2.89 -15.64 2.63
C GLU A 280 -1.76 -16.64 2.83
N ALA A 281 -0.78 -16.29 3.65
CA ALA A 281 0.28 -17.21 4.08
C ALA A 281 -0.15 -18.11 5.27
N GLY A 282 -1.37 -17.93 5.80
CA GLY A 282 -1.85 -18.62 7.00
C GLY A 282 -1.28 -18.06 8.30
N LEU A 283 -0.80 -16.82 8.28
CA LEU A 283 -0.22 -16.10 9.42
C LEU A 283 -1.17 -15.00 9.91
N THR A 284 -1.03 -14.64 11.18
CA THR A 284 -1.74 -13.49 11.78
C THR A 284 -0.72 -12.48 12.26
N ILE A 285 -0.90 -11.23 11.88
CA ILE A 285 -0.09 -10.10 12.34
C ILE A 285 -0.98 -9.18 13.19
N ASP A 286 -0.66 -9.07 14.48
CA ASP A 286 -1.34 -8.17 15.41
C ASP A 286 -0.78 -6.74 15.25
N LEU A 287 -1.65 -5.73 15.26
CA LEU A 287 -1.24 -4.33 15.20
C LEU A 287 -0.34 -3.90 16.37
N LYS A 288 -0.37 -4.60 17.51
CA LYS A 288 0.57 -4.37 18.62
C LYS A 288 2.01 -4.71 18.26
N GLN A 289 2.22 -5.72 17.40
CA GLN A 289 3.56 -6.06 16.91
C GLN A 289 4.19 -4.91 16.11
N PHE A 290 3.37 -4.14 15.39
CA PHE A 290 3.87 -2.94 14.70
C PHE A 290 4.42 -1.91 15.69
N ASN A 291 3.76 -1.68 16.84
CA ASN A 291 4.29 -0.79 17.87
C ASN A 291 5.59 -1.30 18.47
N GLU A 292 5.67 -2.61 18.80
CA GLU A 292 6.86 -3.24 19.35
C GLU A 292 8.08 -3.12 18.42
N ILE A 293 7.85 -3.24 17.11
CA ILE A 293 8.88 -3.07 16.08
C ILE A 293 9.19 -1.58 15.91
N SER A 294 8.16 -0.71 15.84
CA SER A 294 8.30 0.74 15.71
C SER A 294 9.14 1.36 16.82
N GLU A 295 8.96 0.92 18.06
CA GLU A 295 9.74 1.37 19.24
C GLU A 295 11.25 1.13 19.09
N LYS A 296 11.64 0.07 18.38
CA LYS A 296 13.04 -0.35 18.21
C LYS A 296 13.66 0.13 16.91
N THR A 297 12.83 0.58 15.97
CA THR A 297 13.23 0.90 14.59
C THR A 297 13.31 2.41 14.41
N PRO A 298 14.50 2.99 14.15
CA PRO A 298 14.60 4.41 13.86
C PRO A 298 13.98 4.74 12.50
N ASN A 299 13.38 5.93 12.38
CA ASN A 299 12.93 6.45 11.08
C ASN A 299 14.12 7.08 10.35
N LEU A 300 14.53 6.47 9.24
CA LEU A 300 15.74 6.84 8.51
C LEU A 300 15.46 7.69 7.27
N CYS A 301 14.21 7.73 6.78
CA CYS A 301 13.86 8.42 5.55
C CYS A 301 12.66 9.35 5.75
N HIS A 302 12.76 10.57 5.19
CA HIS A 302 11.65 11.52 5.08
C HIS A 302 11.38 11.83 3.61
N LEU A 303 10.77 10.88 2.91
CA LEU A 303 10.37 11.06 1.52
C LEU A 303 9.02 11.80 1.44
N ALA A 304 8.75 12.48 0.33
CA ALA A 304 7.46 13.12 0.08
C ALA A 304 6.30 12.13 0.30
N PRO A 305 5.21 12.49 0.98
CA PRO A 305 4.82 13.83 1.42
C PRO A 305 5.35 14.25 2.80
N ALA A 306 6.06 13.38 3.53
CA ALA A 306 6.58 13.68 4.88
C ALA A 306 7.80 14.62 4.83
N GLY A 307 8.58 14.59 3.75
CA GLY A 307 9.76 15.40 3.52
C GLY A 307 9.86 15.90 2.08
N GLU A 308 11.04 16.36 1.69
CA GLU A 308 11.28 17.00 0.39
C GLU A 308 11.95 16.07 -0.64
N HIS A 309 12.42 14.88 -0.21
CA HIS A 309 13.03 13.88 -1.09
C HIS A 309 11.98 13.01 -1.78
N PHE A 310 12.34 12.47 -2.95
CA PHE A 310 11.48 11.62 -3.79
C PHE A 310 12.11 10.25 -4.02
N MET A 311 11.37 9.34 -4.65
CA MET A 311 11.81 7.95 -4.86
C MET A 311 13.07 7.85 -5.75
N GLU A 312 13.25 8.75 -6.70
CA GLU A 312 14.47 8.82 -7.52
C GLU A 312 15.71 9.08 -6.67
N GLU A 313 15.59 9.96 -5.64
CA GLU A 313 16.71 10.27 -4.73
C GLU A 313 16.98 9.09 -3.79
N LEU A 314 15.94 8.35 -3.37
CA LEU A 314 16.14 7.11 -2.62
C LEU A 314 16.92 6.08 -3.44
N ASP A 315 16.62 5.91 -4.75
CA ASP A 315 17.37 5.01 -5.63
C ASP A 315 18.84 5.44 -5.76
N GLU A 316 19.09 6.72 -5.98
CA GLU A 316 20.43 7.31 -6.06
C GLU A 316 21.21 7.13 -4.75
N ALA A 317 20.53 7.23 -3.60
CA ALA A 317 21.12 7.04 -2.28
C ALA A 317 21.44 5.58 -1.93
N GLY A 318 20.99 4.61 -2.74
CA GLY A 318 21.25 3.17 -2.55
C GLY A 318 20.00 2.31 -2.42
N GLY A 319 18.83 2.92 -2.49
CA GLY A 319 17.55 2.24 -2.52
C GLY A 319 17.18 1.55 -1.22
N VAL A 320 16.24 0.63 -1.31
CA VAL A 320 15.76 -0.18 -0.17
C VAL A 320 16.89 -1.02 0.42
N SER A 321 17.79 -1.52 -0.43
CA SER A 321 18.93 -2.32 0.02
C SER A 321 19.88 -1.57 0.96
N ALA A 322 20.11 -0.26 0.73
CA ALA A 322 20.92 0.58 1.63
C ALA A 322 20.21 0.79 2.99
N VAL A 323 18.90 1.03 2.98
CA VAL A 323 18.11 1.11 4.23
C VAL A 323 18.16 -0.22 4.99
N MET A 324 17.99 -1.34 4.29
CA MET A 324 18.07 -2.67 4.91
C MET A 324 19.47 -2.95 5.46
N LYS A 325 20.53 -2.46 4.81
CA LYS A 325 21.91 -2.62 5.29
C LYS A 325 22.13 -1.87 6.60
N GLU A 326 21.68 -0.60 6.69
CA GLU A 326 21.71 0.17 7.94
C GLU A 326 20.99 -0.58 9.08
N LEU A 327 19.79 -1.10 8.81
CA LEU A 327 19.00 -1.84 9.80
C LEU A 327 19.67 -3.18 10.19
N ALA A 328 20.25 -3.89 9.24
CA ALA A 328 20.95 -5.16 9.48
C ALA A 328 22.20 -4.95 10.34
N ASP A 329 22.96 -3.87 10.11
CA ASP A 329 24.14 -3.51 10.90
C ASP A 329 23.78 -3.19 12.36
N ALA A 330 22.53 -2.77 12.62
CA ALA A 330 21.98 -2.61 13.96
C ALA A 330 21.41 -3.90 14.56
N GLY A 331 21.43 -5.02 13.84
CA GLY A 331 20.83 -6.28 14.27
C GLY A 331 19.29 -6.27 14.31
N LEU A 332 18.65 -5.39 13.53
CA LEU A 332 17.20 -5.23 13.50
C LEU A 332 16.52 -6.10 12.44
N LEU A 333 17.27 -6.77 11.58
CA LEU A 333 16.74 -7.66 10.53
C LEU A 333 17.19 -9.10 10.71
N HIS A 334 16.32 -10.02 10.32
CA HIS A 334 16.63 -11.44 10.12
C HIS A 334 17.34 -11.60 8.77
N THR A 335 18.67 -11.62 8.79
CA THR A 335 19.50 -11.62 7.56
C THR A 335 19.67 -12.99 6.93
N GLU A 336 19.39 -14.06 7.67
CA GLU A 336 19.51 -15.47 7.23
C GLU A 336 18.36 -15.95 6.35
N LEU A 337 17.27 -15.17 6.24
CA LEU A 337 16.06 -15.59 5.54
C LEU A 337 16.28 -15.70 4.02
N PRO A 338 15.70 -16.74 3.38
CA PRO A 338 15.76 -16.91 1.94
C PRO A 338 14.91 -15.86 1.20
N THR A 339 15.30 -15.57 -0.04
CA THR A 339 14.57 -14.66 -0.92
C THR A 339 14.42 -15.24 -2.33
N VAL A 340 13.62 -14.60 -3.16
CA VAL A 340 13.48 -14.94 -4.59
C VAL A 340 14.77 -14.78 -5.41
N THR A 341 15.82 -14.17 -4.86
CA THR A 341 17.11 -14.10 -5.53
C THR A 341 17.86 -15.44 -5.49
N GLY A 342 17.41 -16.38 -4.64
CA GLY A 342 18.13 -17.62 -4.34
C GLY A 342 19.26 -17.43 -3.32
N TYR A 343 19.42 -16.22 -2.80
CA TYR A 343 20.33 -15.83 -1.72
C TYR A 343 19.54 -15.39 -0.49
N THR A 344 20.23 -15.29 0.64
CA THR A 344 19.64 -14.75 1.87
C THR A 344 19.49 -13.22 1.79
N VAL A 345 18.70 -12.66 2.71
CA VAL A 345 18.58 -11.19 2.88
C VAL A 345 19.97 -10.58 3.09
N GLY A 346 20.79 -11.16 3.98
CA GLY A 346 22.14 -10.66 4.27
C GLY A 346 23.07 -10.68 3.06
N GLU A 347 23.03 -11.75 2.25
CA GLU A 347 23.82 -11.84 1.02
C GLU A 347 23.40 -10.78 -0.01
N ASN A 348 22.09 -10.51 -0.13
CA ASN A 348 21.57 -9.50 -1.06
C ASN A 348 22.02 -8.08 -0.72
N ILE A 349 22.15 -7.75 0.56
CA ILE A 349 22.51 -6.41 1.04
C ILE A 349 23.99 -6.27 1.41
N ALA A 350 24.80 -7.33 1.30
CA ALA A 350 26.20 -7.34 1.75
C ALA A 350 27.05 -6.21 1.15
N HIS A 351 26.77 -5.79 -0.07
CA HIS A 351 27.48 -4.75 -0.81
C HIS A 351 26.64 -3.49 -1.01
N ALA A 352 25.50 -3.37 -0.33
CA ALA A 352 24.70 -2.16 -0.37
C ALA A 352 25.42 -1.04 0.39
N ASP A 353 25.34 0.16 -0.15
CA ASP A 353 26.02 1.35 0.37
C ASP A 353 25.05 2.53 0.44
N ASN A 354 25.03 3.22 1.57
CA ASN A 354 24.31 4.47 1.76
C ASN A 354 25.14 5.60 1.17
N ARG A 355 24.79 6.04 -0.02
CA ARG A 355 25.53 7.03 -0.81
C ARG A 355 25.12 8.49 -0.53
N ASP A 356 23.99 8.68 0.16
CA ASP A 356 23.50 10.01 0.53
C ASP A 356 22.85 10.01 1.93
N PRO A 357 23.61 10.43 2.97
CA PRO A 357 23.12 10.49 4.34
C PRO A 357 22.04 11.56 4.59
N GLU A 358 21.76 12.44 3.64
CA GLU A 358 20.64 13.38 3.77
C GLU A 358 19.31 12.73 3.35
N VAL A 359 19.34 11.75 2.45
CA VAL A 359 18.17 10.98 2.01
C VAL A 359 17.90 9.80 2.92
N ILE A 360 18.96 9.00 3.19
CA ILE A 360 18.93 7.87 4.13
C ILE A 360 19.78 8.25 5.33
N ARG A 361 19.16 8.66 6.42
CA ARG A 361 19.88 9.04 7.64
C ARG A 361 20.60 7.83 8.24
N PRO A 362 21.85 7.98 8.71
CA PRO A 362 22.53 6.93 9.42
C PRO A 362 21.89 6.69 10.81
N LEU A 363 22.10 5.52 11.37
CA LEU A 363 21.51 5.08 12.65
C LEU A 363 21.81 5.99 13.84
N ASP A 364 22.96 6.65 13.85
CA ASP A 364 23.38 7.57 14.91
C ASP A 364 22.73 8.96 14.79
N LYS A 365 22.06 9.26 13.65
CA LYS A 365 21.41 10.54 13.39
C LYS A 365 20.08 10.38 12.65
N PRO A 366 19.15 9.54 13.13
CA PRO A 366 17.86 9.33 12.45
C PRO A 366 16.97 10.57 12.51
N TYR A 367 15.93 10.62 11.69
CA TYR A 367 14.87 11.63 11.80
C TYR A 367 14.06 11.46 13.10
N SER A 368 13.86 10.22 13.55
CA SER A 368 13.25 9.86 14.82
C SER A 368 13.87 8.57 15.34
N ALA A 369 14.02 8.46 16.65
CA ALA A 369 14.49 7.23 17.30
C ALA A 369 13.50 6.07 17.18
N THR A 370 12.25 6.35 16.80
CA THR A 370 11.18 5.37 16.65
C THR A 370 10.55 5.51 15.27
N GLY A 371 9.85 4.46 14.83
CA GLY A 371 9.24 4.37 13.52
C GLY A 371 8.21 5.45 13.20
N GLY A 372 7.91 5.60 11.90
CA GLY A 372 7.02 6.64 11.38
C GLY A 372 5.54 6.42 11.65
N LEU A 373 5.11 5.22 12.02
CA LEU A 373 3.72 4.88 12.32
C LEU A 373 3.53 4.57 13.81
N ALA A 374 2.32 4.88 14.32
CA ALA A 374 1.87 4.50 15.67
C ALA A 374 0.46 3.91 15.61
N PHE A 375 0.21 2.90 16.43
CA PHE A 375 -1.08 2.23 16.54
C PHE A 375 -1.66 2.48 17.92
N LEU A 376 -2.82 3.17 17.96
CA LEU A 376 -3.44 3.57 19.21
C LEU A 376 -4.58 2.61 19.57
N PHE A 377 -4.75 2.34 20.86
CA PHE A 377 -5.76 1.45 21.40
C PHE A 377 -6.55 2.17 22.50
N GLY A 378 -7.80 1.81 22.69
CA GLY A 378 -8.61 2.39 23.75
C GLY A 378 -10.09 2.06 23.60
N ASN A 379 -10.93 2.74 24.40
CA ASN A 379 -12.35 2.42 24.46
C ASN A 379 -13.11 2.73 23.15
N ILE A 380 -12.56 3.54 22.25
CA ILE A 380 -13.14 3.83 20.92
C ILE A 380 -12.41 3.11 19.78
N ALA A 381 -11.30 2.44 20.06
CA ALA A 381 -10.49 1.68 19.10
C ALA A 381 -9.95 0.42 19.79
N ARG A 382 -10.83 -0.52 20.14
CA ARG A 382 -10.47 -1.72 20.94
C ARG A 382 -9.48 -2.62 20.21
N ASN A 383 -9.63 -2.73 18.88
CA ASN A 383 -8.74 -3.51 18.03
C ASN A 383 -7.63 -2.64 17.40
N GLY A 384 -7.62 -1.35 17.71
CA GLY A 384 -6.61 -0.40 17.27
C GLY A 384 -7.06 0.55 16.16
N CYS A 385 -6.23 1.53 15.93
CA CYS A 385 -6.28 2.48 14.82
C CYS A 385 -4.84 2.92 14.50
N VAL A 386 -4.62 3.56 13.37
CA VAL A 386 -3.28 3.94 12.89
C VAL A 386 -3.16 5.44 12.67
N VAL A 387 -1.98 5.98 12.99
CA VAL A 387 -1.61 7.36 12.68
C VAL A 387 -0.17 7.42 12.16
N LYS A 388 0.07 8.29 11.17
CA LYS A 388 1.43 8.59 10.70
C LYS A 388 2.08 9.59 11.68
N ARG A 389 2.68 9.05 12.76
CA ARG A 389 3.29 9.84 13.85
C ARG A 389 4.36 10.82 13.34
N SER A 390 5.11 10.45 12.32
CA SER A 390 6.12 11.30 11.68
C SER A 390 5.54 12.56 11.03
N ALA A 391 4.24 12.59 10.73
CA ALA A 391 3.55 13.75 10.13
C ALA A 391 2.78 14.60 11.18
N VAL A 392 2.82 14.22 12.47
CA VAL A 392 2.08 14.90 13.54
C VAL A 392 2.99 15.88 14.27
N ALA A 393 2.55 17.12 14.42
CA ALA A 393 3.24 18.15 15.20
C ALA A 393 3.39 17.70 16.67
N PRO A 394 4.53 17.98 17.34
CA PRO A 394 4.78 17.51 18.70
C PRO A 394 3.67 17.85 19.69
N GLU A 395 3.11 19.05 19.59
CA GLU A 395 2.01 19.55 20.43
C GLU A 395 0.69 18.79 20.24
N MET A 396 0.53 18.09 19.11
CA MET A 396 -0.67 17.31 18.80
C MET A 396 -0.51 15.82 19.14
N ARG A 397 0.64 15.38 19.66
CA ARG A 397 0.86 13.97 20.01
C ARG A 397 0.16 13.56 21.30
N VAL A 398 0.09 14.48 22.26
CA VAL A 398 -0.60 14.26 23.55
C VAL A 398 -1.52 15.44 23.81
N HIS A 399 -2.82 15.23 23.62
CA HIS A 399 -3.81 16.29 23.79
C HIS A 399 -5.24 15.74 23.96
N SER A 400 -6.15 16.62 24.39
CA SER A 400 -7.58 16.33 24.50
C SER A 400 -8.35 17.18 23.50
N CYS A 401 -9.31 16.61 22.79
CA CYS A 401 -10.11 17.25 21.78
C CYS A 401 -11.62 17.13 22.06
N THR A 402 -12.40 18.06 21.54
CA THR A 402 -13.87 18.00 21.56
C THR A 402 -14.37 17.40 20.26
N ALA A 403 -15.16 16.33 20.33
CA ALA A 403 -15.68 15.62 19.17
C ALA A 403 -16.71 16.45 18.38
N ARG A 404 -16.56 16.43 17.06
CA ARG A 404 -17.52 16.89 16.06
C ARG A 404 -17.79 15.74 15.11
N VAL A 405 -18.97 15.14 15.19
CA VAL A 405 -19.29 13.85 14.59
C VAL A 405 -20.07 14.02 13.29
N PHE A 406 -19.61 13.35 12.23
CA PHE A 406 -20.20 13.43 10.89
C PHE A 406 -20.35 12.04 10.28
N GLU A 407 -21.49 11.80 9.62
CA GLU A 407 -21.70 10.61 8.81
C GLU A 407 -21.18 10.87 7.39
N GLY A 408 -20.05 10.24 7.05
CA GLY A 408 -19.38 10.32 5.74
C GLY A 408 -18.52 11.57 5.55
N GLU A 409 -17.64 11.47 4.54
CA GLU A 409 -16.65 12.50 4.18
C GLU A 409 -17.30 13.82 3.79
N GLU A 410 -18.40 13.78 3.01
CA GLU A 410 -19.04 14.96 2.43
C GLU A 410 -19.61 15.89 3.52
N ALA A 411 -20.19 15.31 4.57
CA ALA A 411 -20.73 16.09 5.69
C ALA A 411 -19.60 16.78 6.48
N ALA A 412 -18.50 16.06 6.75
CA ALA A 412 -17.33 16.61 7.43
C ALA A 412 -16.67 17.74 6.62
N VAL A 413 -16.47 17.54 5.33
CA VAL A 413 -15.88 18.54 4.42
C VAL A 413 -16.73 19.81 4.36
N LYS A 414 -18.06 19.67 4.28
CA LYS A 414 -19.00 20.80 4.31
C LYS A 414 -18.86 21.61 5.59
N ALA A 415 -18.78 20.95 6.76
CA ALA A 415 -18.62 21.61 8.05
C ALA A 415 -17.26 22.32 8.19
N ILE A 416 -16.17 21.71 7.69
CA ILE A 416 -14.84 22.33 7.69
C ILE A 416 -14.86 23.62 6.87
N PHE A 417 -15.29 23.57 5.61
CA PHE A 417 -15.36 24.77 4.76
C PHE A 417 -16.41 25.78 5.24
N GLY A 418 -17.47 25.32 5.92
CA GLY A 418 -18.48 26.18 6.55
C GLY A 418 -17.99 26.95 7.78
N GLY A 419 -16.75 26.67 8.26
CA GLY A 419 -16.18 27.33 9.44
C GLY A 419 -16.80 26.86 10.76
N GLU A 420 -17.44 25.68 10.78
CA GLU A 420 -18.04 25.10 11.97
C GLU A 420 -16.99 24.44 12.89
N ILE A 421 -15.82 24.10 12.35
CA ILE A 421 -14.73 23.42 13.06
C ILE A 421 -13.79 24.46 13.67
N ARG A 422 -13.40 24.25 14.91
CA ARG A 422 -12.58 25.18 15.72
C ARG A 422 -11.31 24.49 16.23
N LYS A 423 -10.34 25.31 16.66
CA LYS A 423 -9.15 24.82 17.36
C LYS A 423 -9.53 23.99 18.59
N GLY A 424 -8.90 22.84 18.75
CA GLY A 424 -9.18 21.89 19.82
C GLY A 424 -10.32 20.91 19.53
N ASP A 425 -10.96 21.00 18.34
CA ASP A 425 -11.90 19.99 17.90
C ASP A 425 -11.18 18.73 17.36
N ILE A 426 -11.89 17.60 17.40
CA ILE A 426 -11.58 16.42 16.61
C ILE A 426 -12.76 16.10 15.69
N VAL A 427 -12.51 16.08 14.39
CA VAL A 427 -13.51 15.72 13.39
C VAL A 427 -13.59 14.20 13.31
N VAL A 428 -14.74 13.64 13.69
CA VAL A 428 -15.02 12.21 13.69
C VAL A 428 -15.85 11.90 12.45
N ILE A 429 -15.30 11.06 11.53
CA ILE A 429 -15.98 10.68 10.28
C ILE A 429 -16.35 9.19 10.38
N LEU A 430 -17.65 8.92 10.37
CA LEU A 430 -18.23 7.60 10.58
C LEU A 430 -18.68 6.95 9.28
N TYR A 431 -18.81 5.62 9.30
CA TYR A 431 -19.33 4.79 8.21
C TYR A 431 -18.51 4.85 6.92
N GLU A 432 -17.21 5.01 7.05
CA GLU A 432 -16.23 4.94 5.95
C GLU A 432 -15.34 3.69 6.04
N GLY A 433 -15.61 2.81 7.01
CA GLY A 433 -14.92 1.54 7.20
C GLY A 433 -15.23 0.48 6.13
N PRO A 434 -14.62 -0.71 6.21
CA PRO A 434 -14.79 -1.78 5.21
C PRO A 434 -16.24 -2.16 4.91
N LYS A 435 -17.10 -2.17 5.92
CA LYS A 435 -18.54 -2.50 5.82
C LYS A 435 -19.42 -1.27 5.71
N GLY A 436 -19.17 -0.23 6.50
CA GLY A 436 -19.99 0.98 6.56
C GLY A 436 -19.89 1.82 5.29
N GLY A 437 -18.67 2.07 4.84
CA GLY A 437 -18.35 2.67 3.53
C GLY A 437 -17.73 1.62 2.61
N PRO A 438 -18.54 0.69 2.01
CA PRO A 438 -17.99 -0.49 1.34
C PRO A 438 -16.83 -0.17 0.40
N GLY A 439 -15.68 -0.85 0.64
CA GLY A 439 -14.43 -0.55 -0.04
C GLY A 439 -13.56 0.47 0.69
N MET A 440 -13.98 0.96 1.88
CA MET A 440 -13.15 1.77 2.80
C MET A 440 -12.38 2.87 2.03
N ARG A 441 -13.10 3.82 1.43
CA ARG A 441 -12.51 4.85 0.55
C ARG A 441 -11.40 5.64 1.24
N GLU A 442 -10.44 6.05 0.48
CA GLU A 442 -9.31 6.86 0.94
C GLU A 442 -9.68 8.33 0.86
N MET A 443 -9.65 9.03 1.99
CA MET A 443 -10.03 10.44 2.09
C MET A 443 -8.81 11.34 2.09
N LEU A 444 -8.81 12.36 1.24
CA LEU A 444 -7.78 13.41 1.20
C LEU A 444 -8.38 14.79 1.41
N VAL A 445 -9.63 15.00 0.98
CA VAL A 445 -10.28 16.32 1.01
C VAL A 445 -10.40 16.87 2.44
N PRO A 446 -10.79 16.10 3.48
CA PRO A 446 -10.87 16.62 4.85
C PRO A 446 -9.54 17.15 5.38
N THR A 447 -8.43 16.43 5.11
CA THR A 447 -7.09 16.83 5.57
C THR A 447 -6.59 18.06 4.82
N SER A 448 -6.84 18.14 3.51
CA SER A 448 -6.50 19.30 2.68
C SER A 448 -7.33 20.52 3.04
N ALA A 449 -8.61 20.33 3.37
CA ALA A 449 -9.50 21.41 3.81
C ALA A 449 -9.01 22.02 5.13
N LEU A 450 -8.67 21.21 6.13
CA LEU A 450 -8.10 21.70 7.39
C LEU A 450 -6.78 22.47 7.16
N ALA A 451 -5.90 21.95 6.32
CA ALA A 451 -4.66 22.65 5.97
C ALA A 451 -4.93 23.98 5.26
N GLY A 452 -5.87 24.02 4.32
CA GLY A 452 -6.31 25.25 3.62
C GLY A 452 -6.90 26.31 4.56
N MET A 453 -7.59 25.87 5.61
CA MET A 453 -8.16 26.73 6.66
C MET A 453 -7.13 27.12 7.74
N GLY A 454 -5.91 26.55 7.71
CA GLY A 454 -4.86 26.79 8.71
C GLY A 454 -5.16 26.13 10.07
N LEU A 455 -5.91 25.02 10.08
CA LEU A 455 -6.33 24.28 11.26
C LEU A 455 -5.60 22.94 11.44
N ASP A 456 -4.74 22.56 10.52
CA ASP A 456 -4.04 21.26 10.47
C ASP A 456 -3.13 20.97 11.69
N LYS A 457 -2.74 22.02 12.41
CA LYS A 457 -1.94 21.93 13.65
C LYS A 457 -2.75 21.99 14.94
N ASP A 458 -4.06 22.25 14.85
CA ASP A 458 -4.93 22.51 15.99
C ASP A 458 -6.17 21.60 16.04
N VAL A 459 -6.42 20.84 14.97
CA VAL A 459 -7.59 19.96 14.81
C VAL A 459 -7.12 18.57 14.43
N ALA A 460 -7.61 17.55 15.13
CA ALA A 460 -7.40 16.16 14.77
C ALA A 460 -8.54 15.63 13.90
N LEU A 461 -8.25 14.56 13.16
CA LEU A 461 -9.22 13.77 12.38
C LEU A 461 -9.21 12.33 12.87
N ILE A 462 -10.36 11.72 13.03
CA ILE A 462 -10.49 10.28 13.33
C ILE A 462 -11.59 9.68 12.44
N THR A 463 -11.35 8.45 11.97
CA THR A 463 -12.31 7.73 11.12
C THR A 463 -12.16 6.22 11.22
N ASP A 464 -13.24 5.49 11.02
CA ASP A 464 -13.21 4.06 10.74
C ASP A 464 -12.83 3.73 9.29
N GLY A 465 -12.76 4.77 8.43
CA GLY A 465 -12.23 4.73 7.07
C GLY A 465 -10.71 4.92 7.00
N ARG A 466 -10.22 5.46 5.88
CA ARG A 466 -8.79 5.70 5.61
C ARG A 466 -8.54 7.15 5.24
N PHE A 467 -7.38 7.65 5.64
CA PHE A 467 -6.83 8.88 5.07
C PHE A 467 -5.77 8.54 4.02
N SER A 468 -5.65 9.39 3.01
CA SER A 468 -4.63 9.26 1.97
C SER A 468 -3.23 9.27 2.58
N GLY A 469 -2.29 8.53 1.98
CA GLY A 469 -0.87 8.61 2.33
C GLY A 469 -0.27 10.01 2.20
N ALA A 470 -0.96 10.93 1.49
CA ALA A 470 -0.63 12.35 1.38
C ALA A 470 -1.12 13.21 2.55
N SER A 471 -1.85 12.66 3.52
CA SER A 471 -2.40 13.38 4.66
C SER A 471 -1.30 13.88 5.60
N ARG A 472 -1.53 15.08 6.17
CA ARG A 472 -0.69 15.73 7.20
C ARG A 472 -1.49 15.93 8.46
N GLY A 473 -0.80 16.19 9.59
CA GLY A 473 -1.42 16.42 10.90
C GLY A 473 -1.90 15.14 11.59
N ALA A 474 -2.65 15.30 12.67
CA ALA A 474 -3.16 14.20 13.49
C ALA A 474 -4.37 13.52 12.81
N SER A 475 -4.10 12.76 11.73
CA SER A 475 -5.10 12.01 10.96
C SER A 475 -5.06 10.53 11.36
N ILE A 476 -6.03 10.12 12.18
CA ILE A 476 -6.13 8.79 12.80
C ILE A 476 -7.17 7.98 12.03
N GLY A 477 -6.75 6.94 11.34
CA GLY A 477 -7.63 6.08 10.52
C GLY A 477 -7.70 4.65 10.98
N HIS A 478 -8.49 3.85 10.26
CA HIS A 478 -8.65 2.41 10.46
C HIS A 478 -9.18 2.05 11.85
N VAL A 479 -9.99 2.93 12.47
CA VAL A 479 -10.53 2.64 13.81
C VAL A 479 -11.32 1.34 13.76
N SER A 480 -10.91 0.41 14.61
CA SER A 480 -11.48 -0.93 14.67
C SER A 480 -11.89 -1.29 16.10
N PRO A 481 -13.11 -1.88 16.27
CA PRO A 481 -14.13 -2.16 15.25
C PRO A 481 -14.74 -0.89 14.65
N GLU A 482 -15.13 -0.94 13.35
CA GLU A 482 -15.80 0.17 12.66
C GLU A 482 -17.22 0.45 13.19
N ALA A 483 -17.76 1.64 12.96
CA ALA A 483 -19.10 2.04 13.39
C ALA A 483 -20.19 1.08 12.88
N ALA A 484 -20.14 0.63 11.63
CA ALA A 484 -21.11 -0.27 11.02
C ALA A 484 -21.03 -1.71 11.58
N ALA A 485 -19.92 -2.09 12.20
CA ALA A 485 -19.75 -3.36 12.91
C ALA A 485 -20.07 -3.24 14.42
N GLY A 486 -20.63 -2.10 14.86
CA GLY A 486 -21.00 -1.85 16.25
C GLY A 486 -19.85 -1.35 17.12
N GLY A 487 -18.77 -0.84 16.52
CA GLY A 487 -17.66 -0.22 17.24
C GLY A 487 -18.09 1.05 18.00
N GLU A 488 -17.41 1.33 19.12
CA GLU A 488 -17.72 2.46 19.99
C GLU A 488 -17.54 3.83 19.32
N ILE A 489 -16.71 3.91 18.27
CA ILE A 489 -16.59 5.13 17.46
C ILE A 489 -17.96 5.59 16.93
N GLY A 490 -18.85 4.64 16.56
CA GLY A 490 -20.21 4.90 16.09
C GLY A 490 -21.18 5.39 17.19
N LEU A 491 -20.74 5.40 18.45
CA LEU A 491 -21.53 5.86 19.59
C LEU A 491 -21.10 7.26 20.06
N LEU A 492 -20.07 7.84 19.47
CA LEU A 492 -19.61 9.19 19.80
C LEU A 492 -20.66 10.23 19.42
N ARG A 493 -20.72 11.30 20.20
CA ARG A 493 -21.63 12.44 20.00
C ARG A 493 -20.84 13.75 20.00
N ASP A 494 -21.41 14.77 19.39
CA ASP A 494 -20.86 16.13 19.46
C ASP A 494 -20.67 16.54 20.92
N GLY A 495 -19.47 17.06 21.24
CA GLY A 495 -19.11 17.51 22.57
C GLY A 495 -18.43 16.45 23.45
N ASP A 496 -18.38 15.18 23.06
CA ASP A 496 -17.58 14.18 23.78
C ASP A 496 -16.10 14.58 23.77
N ILE A 497 -15.42 14.37 24.89
CA ILE A 497 -13.97 14.65 24.99
C ILE A 497 -13.21 13.37 24.65
N ILE A 498 -12.27 13.48 23.72
CA ILE A 498 -11.38 12.40 23.30
C ILE A 498 -9.96 12.74 23.70
N ASP A 499 -9.36 11.86 24.48
CA ASP A 499 -7.95 11.94 24.90
C ASP A 499 -7.09 11.11 23.95
N ILE A 500 -6.08 11.73 23.36
CA ILE A 500 -5.09 11.12 22.48
C ILE A 500 -3.73 11.18 23.18
N ASP A 501 -3.05 10.04 23.30
CA ASP A 501 -1.68 9.96 23.78
C ASP A 501 -0.90 8.99 22.85
N MET A 502 -0.22 9.57 21.84
CA MET A 502 0.56 8.80 20.88
C MET A 502 1.85 8.23 21.47
N ASP A 503 2.32 8.77 22.60
CA ASP A 503 3.51 8.28 23.28
C ASP A 503 3.20 7.04 24.14
N LYS A 504 1.94 6.92 24.60
CA LYS A 504 1.43 5.73 25.29
C LYS A 504 0.58 4.81 24.40
N TYR A 505 0.44 5.14 23.13
CA TYR A 505 -0.39 4.39 22.19
C TYR A 505 -1.86 4.26 22.62
N THR A 506 -2.45 5.33 23.16
CA THR A 506 -3.82 5.29 23.65
C THR A 506 -4.71 6.35 23.00
N ILE A 507 -6.00 5.98 22.81
CA ILE A 507 -7.06 6.87 22.40
C ILE A 507 -8.37 6.50 23.11
N ASN A 508 -8.92 7.44 23.89
CA ASN A 508 -10.10 7.17 24.71
C ASN A 508 -11.08 8.34 24.68
N ALA A 509 -12.37 8.06 24.58
CA ALA A 509 -13.41 9.01 24.89
C ALA A 509 -13.69 9.01 26.40
N ARG A 510 -13.94 10.18 26.98
CA ARG A 510 -14.38 10.32 28.39
C ARG A 510 -15.86 9.99 28.52
N VAL A 511 -16.23 8.80 28.06
CA VAL A 511 -17.59 8.24 28.09
C VAL A 511 -17.51 6.93 28.88
N THR A 512 -18.38 6.74 29.84
CA THR A 512 -18.38 5.50 30.65
C THR A 512 -18.95 4.31 29.87
N ASP A 513 -18.63 3.10 30.33
CA ASP A 513 -19.17 1.88 29.69
C ASP A 513 -20.71 1.82 29.80
N GLU A 514 -21.29 2.32 30.90
CA GLU A 514 -22.75 2.41 31.07
C GLU A 514 -23.37 3.38 30.06
N GLU A 515 -22.76 4.55 29.84
CA GLU A 515 -23.24 5.50 28.83
C GLU A 515 -23.10 4.93 27.42
N PHE A 516 -22.00 4.27 27.07
CA PHE A 516 -21.87 3.55 25.81
C PHE A 516 -22.94 2.47 25.64
N ALA A 517 -23.28 1.74 26.70
CA ALA A 517 -24.36 0.74 26.66
C ALA A 517 -25.73 1.38 26.40
N CYS A 518 -26.01 2.53 27.03
CA CYS A 518 -27.24 3.30 26.77
C CYS A 518 -27.30 3.78 25.32
N ARG A 519 -26.22 4.40 24.81
CA ARG A 519 -26.14 4.88 23.43
C ARG A 519 -26.30 3.75 22.41
N ARG A 520 -25.72 2.58 22.69
CA ARG A 520 -25.85 1.39 21.85
C ARG A 520 -27.31 0.89 21.78
N ALA A 521 -28.05 0.98 22.88
CA ALA A 521 -29.47 0.62 22.89
C ALA A 521 -30.36 1.60 22.08
N GLU A 522 -29.93 2.84 21.92
CA GLU A 522 -30.60 3.87 21.14
C GLU A 522 -30.19 3.89 19.66
N GLN A 523 -29.02 3.27 19.33
CA GLN A 523 -28.44 3.32 17.99
C GLN A 523 -29.33 2.58 16.98
N LYS A 524 -29.64 3.27 15.87
CA LYS A 524 -30.33 2.64 14.74
C LYS A 524 -29.31 1.90 13.86
N PRO A 525 -29.70 0.76 13.28
CA PRO A 525 -28.83 0.07 12.33
C PRO A 525 -28.46 0.99 11.15
N HIS A 526 -27.20 1.02 10.80
CA HIS A 526 -26.74 1.76 9.62
C HIS A 526 -27.25 1.06 8.34
N GLU A 527 -27.92 1.82 7.49
CA GLU A 527 -28.36 1.34 6.18
C GLU A 527 -27.32 1.62 5.11
N SER A 528 -26.71 0.55 4.59
CA SER A 528 -25.80 0.67 3.45
C SER A 528 -26.50 1.25 2.22
N TRP A 529 -25.84 2.23 1.60
CA TRP A 529 -26.24 2.80 0.31
C TRP A 529 -26.02 1.81 -0.86
N VAL A 530 -25.19 0.78 -0.68
CA VAL A 530 -24.91 -0.25 -1.69
C VAL A 530 -25.89 -1.41 -1.55
N LYS A 531 -26.70 -1.65 -2.58
CA LYS A 531 -27.73 -2.70 -2.56
C LYS A 531 -27.36 -3.91 -3.45
N ASN A 532 -26.50 -3.75 -4.45
CA ASN A 532 -26.16 -4.79 -5.42
C ASN A 532 -24.72 -4.63 -5.98
N GLY A 533 -24.32 -5.54 -6.86
CA GLY A 533 -23.03 -5.51 -7.54
C GLY A 533 -21.86 -5.98 -6.66
N TRP A 534 -20.63 -5.59 -7.07
CA TRP A 534 -19.42 -6.04 -6.42
C TRP A 534 -19.32 -5.55 -4.97
N LEU A 535 -19.52 -4.26 -4.74
CA LEU A 535 -19.41 -3.68 -3.40
C LEU A 535 -20.41 -4.29 -2.40
N ALA A 536 -21.62 -4.68 -2.85
CA ALA A 536 -22.58 -5.36 -1.97
C ALA A 536 -22.13 -6.78 -1.58
N ARG A 537 -21.42 -7.49 -2.46
CA ARG A 537 -20.79 -8.78 -2.12
C ARG A 537 -19.61 -8.57 -1.17
N TYR A 538 -18.72 -7.63 -1.50
CA TYR A 538 -17.59 -7.24 -0.67
C TYR A 538 -18.02 -6.91 0.76
N GLN A 539 -19.00 -6.02 0.93
CA GLN A 539 -19.52 -5.60 2.23
C GLN A 539 -19.97 -6.77 3.12
N ARG A 540 -20.56 -7.81 2.54
CA ARG A 540 -21.05 -8.98 3.29
C ARG A 540 -19.93 -9.89 3.77
N MET A 541 -18.82 -9.94 3.04
CA MET A 541 -17.74 -10.91 3.25
C MET A 541 -16.50 -10.28 3.89
N VAL A 542 -16.34 -8.94 3.83
CA VAL A 542 -15.13 -8.29 4.30
C VAL A 542 -14.99 -8.35 5.82
N SER A 543 -13.78 -8.64 6.27
CA SER A 543 -13.36 -8.60 7.68
C SER A 543 -13.09 -7.16 8.14
N SER A 544 -12.73 -7.01 9.41
CA SER A 544 -12.35 -5.72 10.01
C SER A 544 -11.01 -5.20 9.45
N ALA A 545 -10.76 -3.89 9.57
CA ALA A 545 -9.54 -3.25 9.10
C ALA A 545 -8.28 -3.73 9.84
N ASP A 546 -8.37 -4.02 11.13
CA ASP A 546 -7.28 -4.60 11.93
C ASP A 546 -6.86 -6.01 11.47
N GLU A 547 -7.75 -6.72 10.77
CA GLU A 547 -7.48 -8.02 10.13
C GLU A 547 -7.07 -7.89 8.65
N GLY A 548 -6.83 -6.66 8.16
CA GLY A 548 -6.45 -6.39 6.78
C GLY A 548 -7.62 -6.19 5.82
N ALA A 549 -8.88 -6.14 6.26
CA ALA A 549 -10.08 -6.01 5.42
C ALA A 549 -10.09 -7.04 4.28
N VAL A 550 -9.89 -8.32 4.59
CA VAL A 550 -9.91 -9.45 3.66
C VAL A 550 -11.30 -10.06 3.54
N LEU A 551 -11.59 -10.78 2.45
CA LEU A 551 -12.84 -11.55 2.32
C LEU A 551 -12.73 -12.88 3.07
N LYS A 552 -13.77 -13.18 3.86
CA LYS A 552 -13.93 -14.44 4.61
C LYS A 552 -15.27 -15.08 4.31
#